data_06a34888c25c544cd13994d1f446d9d8
#
_entry.id   06a34888c25c544cd13994d1f446d9d8
#
_cell.length_a   1.000
_cell.length_b   1.000
_cell.length_c   1.000
_cell.angle_alpha   90.00
_cell.angle_beta   90.00
_cell.angle_gamma   90.00
#
_symmetry.space_group_name_H-M   'P 1'
#
loop_
_entity.id
_entity.type
_entity.pdbx_description
1 polymer ?
#
loop_
_entity_poly.entity_id
_entity_poly.type
_entity_poly.pdbx_seq_one_letter_code
_entity_poly.pdbx_strand_id
1 'polypeptide(L)'
;MGIISALVGGIMDATRIAKTNKALNELTYEEVVVQNKYAIKMPSFLSPKSNLNEDASLQYASRILDIAFLVIDEPKSEFIAAIEESKEYIPGLGDSLLDNLAAVTIHNMFDDKDIETGNYRQTTINGLNAITLNVFQERTFLKDALYASFAFIEGKDTVYQIIIMSGGTSIKNFADKLEVTIQSFREL
;
A
#
# COMPACT_ATOMS: atom_id res chain seq x y z
N MET A 1 0.26 -9.20 14.18
CA MET A 1 0.29 -7.83 14.75
C MET A 1 1.75 -7.41 14.98
N GLY A 2 2.37 -6.61 14.14
CA GLY A 2 3.77 -6.20 14.34
C GLY A 2 4.52 -5.65 13.14
N ILE A 3 3.88 -4.85 12.26
CA ILE A 3 4.57 -4.35 11.05
C ILE A 3 5.23 -2.97 11.25
N ILE A 4 4.91 -2.23 12.29
CA ILE A 4 5.12 -0.77 12.30
C ILE A 4 6.32 -0.30 13.15
N SER A 5 7.09 -1.17 13.78
CA SER A 5 8.15 -0.71 14.68
C SER A 5 9.50 -0.35 14.01
N ALA A 6 9.64 -0.47 12.70
CA ALA A 6 10.93 -0.30 12.01
C ALA A 6 11.10 1.01 11.22
N LEU A 7 10.05 1.82 11.07
CA LEU A 7 10.12 3.08 10.32
C LEU A 7 10.12 4.26 11.29
N VAL A 8 11.30 4.66 11.76
CA VAL A 8 11.48 5.86 12.58
C VAL A 8 11.89 7.00 11.66
N GLY A 9 11.00 7.99 11.55
CA GLY A 9 11.26 9.22 10.81
C GLY A 9 12.41 9.99 11.40
N GLY A 10 13.38 10.30 10.57
CA GLY A 10 14.51 11.18 10.90
C GLY A 10 14.46 12.47 10.08
N ILE A 11 15.02 13.53 10.63
CA ILE A 11 15.26 14.78 9.89
C ILE A 11 15.99 14.46 8.60
N MET A 12 15.47 14.93 7.45
CA MET A 12 16.12 14.76 6.17
C MET A 12 17.44 15.49 6.16
N ASP A 13 18.55 14.78 6.32
CA ASP A 13 19.88 15.35 6.20
C ASP A 13 20.28 15.50 4.70
N ALA A 14 21.36 16.26 4.45
CA ALA A 14 21.87 16.49 3.09
C ALA A 14 22.18 15.18 2.35
N THR A 15 22.57 14.14 3.06
CA THR A 15 22.87 12.81 2.52
C THR A 15 21.61 12.14 2.01
N ARG A 16 20.51 12.26 2.73
CA ARG A 16 19.21 11.69 2.32
C ARG A 16 18.68 12.42 1.10
N ILE A 17 18.78 13.76 1.05
CA ILE A 17 18.40 14.55 -0.12
C ILE A 17 19.21 14.14 -1.36
N ALA A 18 20.52 14.02 -1.26
CA ALA A 18 21.37 13.61 -2.36
C ALA A 18 21.02 12.20 -2.88
N LYS A 19 20.75 11.24 -1.99
CA LYS A 19 20.31 9.89 -2.35
C LYS A 19 18.92 9.87 -2.99
N THR A 20 18.00 10.70 -2.51
CA THR A 20 16.66 10.87 -3.10
C THR A 20 16.79 11.38 -4.55
N ASN A 21 17.55 12.44 -4.76
CA ASN A 21 17.76 13.00 -6.09
C ASN A 21 18.43 11.98 -7.04
N LYS A 22 19.42 11.24 -6.55
CA LYS A 22 20.04 10.17 -7.33
C LYS A 22 19.03 9.09 -7.72
N ALA A 23 18.23 8.61 -6.77
CA ALA A 23 17.21 7.59 -7.02
C ALA A 23 16.16 8.02 -8.06
N LEU A 24 15.80 9.31 -8.08
CA LEU A 24 14.87 9.86 -9.06
C LEU A 24 15.51 10.02 -10.45
N ASN A 25 16.78 10.43 -10.51
CA ASN A 25 17.49 10.64 -11.78
C ASN A 25 17.86 9.32 -12.48
N GLU A 26 18.05 8.25 -11.71
CA GLU A 26 18.44 6.91 -12.21
C GLU A 26 17.22 5.95 -12.21
N LEU A 27 15.99 6.48 -12.13
CA LEU A 27 14.78 5.68 -12.04
C LEU A 27 14.58 4.80 -13.28
N THR A 28 14.46 3.52 -13.05
CA THR A 28 14.01 2.51 -14.01
C THR A 28 12.91 1.66 -13.37
N TYR A 29 12.19 0.92 -14.20
CA TYR A 29 11.17 -0.02 -13.74
C TYR A 29 11.49 -1.42 -14.25
N GLU A 30 11.34 -2.41 -13.38
CA GLU A 30 11.47 -3.82 -13.71
C GLU A 30 10.13 -4.52 -13.51
N GLU A 31 9.68 -5.32 -14.49
CA GLU A 31 8.48 -6.11 -14.36
C GLU A 31 8.75 -7.32 -13.47
N VAL A 32 7.94 -7.49 -12.44
CA VAL A 32 7.96 -8.62 -11.51
C VAL A 32 6.69 -9.44 -11.71
N VAL A 33 6.85 -10.73 -11.98
CA VAL A 33 5.75 -11.70 -12.07
C VAL A 33 5.69 -12.49 -10.76
N VAL A 34 4.53 -12.48 -10.11
CA VAL A 34 4.32 -13.12 -8.82
C VAL A 34 3.46 -14.37 -8.99
N GLN A 35 4.05 -15.54 -8.77
CA GLN A 35 3.39 -16.86 -8.74
C GLN A 35 2.47 -17.16 -9.95
N ASN A 36 2.71 -16.55 -11.10
CA ASN A 36 1.82 -16.55 -12.27
C ASN A 36 0.39 -16.04 -12.00
N LYS A 37 0.19 -15.27 -10.94
CA LYS A 37 -1.11 -14.66 -10.59
C LYS A 37 -1.23 -13.26 -11.16
N TYR A 38 -0.17 -12.46 -11.02
CA TYR A 38 -0.14 -11.09 -11.48
C TYR A 38 1.28 -10.62 -11.84
N ALA A 39 1.36 -9.52 -12.56
CA ALA A 39 2.60 -8.81 -12.83
C ALA A 39 2.47 -7.33 -12.47
N ILE A 40 3.58 -6.73 -12.04
CA ILE A 40 3.65 -5.33 -11.64
C ILE A 40 5.05 -4.78 -11.90
N LYS A 41 5.17 -3.51 -12.28
CA LYS A 41 6.46 -2.85 -12.50
C LYS A 41 6.95 -2.18 -11.22
N MET A 42 8.09 -2.64 -10.72
CA MET A 42 8.70 -2.13 -9.50
C MET A 42 9.79 -1.09 -9.83
N PRO A 43 9.80 0.08 -9.14
CA PRO A 43 10.81 1.10 -9.38
C PRO A 43 12.15 0.70 -8.75
N SER A 44 13.26 1.02 -9.42
CA SER A 44 14.62 0.65 -9.01
C SER A 44 15.08 1.19 -7.65
N PHE A 45 14.39 2.18 -7.09
CA PHE A 45 14.70 2.68 -5.74
C PHE A 45 14.14 1.81 -4.60
N LEU A 46 13.30 0.83 -4.91
CA LEU A 46 12.83 -0.17 -3.96
C LEU A 46 13.60 -1.49 -4.15
N SER A 47 13.83 -2.19 -3.07
CA SER A 47 14.49 -3.50 -3.09
C SER A 47 13.58 -4.57 -2.48
N PRO A 48 13.61 -5.82 -2.98
CA PRO A 48 12.79 -6.91 -2.48
C PRO A 48 13.05 -7.17 -0.99
N LYS A 49 12.01 -7.55 -0.27
CA LYS A 49 11.99 -7.94 1.15
C LYS A 49 11.15 -9.21 1.30
N SER A 50 11.27 -9.85 2.46
CA SER A 50 10.53 -11.07 2.79
C SER A 50 10.00 -11.11 4.24
N ASN A 51 10.13 -10.00 4.97
CA ASN A 51 9.84 -9.96 6.41
C ASN A 51 9.09 -8.69 6.84
N LEU A 52 8.40 -8.04 5.93
CA LEU A 52 7.58 -6.86 6.24
C LEU A 52 6.17 -7.28 6.68
N ASN A 53 5.60 -8.28 6.00
CA ASN A 53 4.28 -8.83 6.28
C ASN A 53 4.25 -10.29 5.81
N GLU A 54 3.76 -11.20 6.66
CA GLU A 54 3.71 -12.63 6.36
C GLU A 54 2.64 -13.00 5.31
N ASP A 55 1.57 -12.19 5.21
CA ASP A 55 0.48 -12.40 4.25
C ASP A 55 0.76 -11.81 2.87
N ALA A 56 1.82 -10.99 2.73
CA ALA A 56 2.12 -10.33 1.49
C ALA A 56 2.86 -11.24 0.51
N SER A 57 2.32 -11.39 -0.69
CA SER A 57 2.92 -12.13 -1.80
C SER A 57 4.05 -11.36 -2.49
N LEU A 58 4.06 -10.03 -2.38
CA LEU A 58 5.14 -9.16 -2.87
C LEU A 58 5.49 -8.12 -1.80
N GLN A 59 6.79 -7.97 -1.55
CA GLN A 59 7.29 -7.04 -0.55
C GLN A 59 8.54 -6.32 -1.06
N TYR A 60 8.52 -5.00 -1.06
CA TYR A 60 9.65 -4.16 -1.43
C TYR A 60 9.79 -3.01 -0.44
N ALA A 61 11.01 -2.54 -0.21
CA ALA A 61 11.22 -1.36 0.62
C ALA A 61 12.50 -0.61 0.28
N SER A 62 12.54 0.66 0.67
CA SER A 62 13.74 1.49 0.74
C SER A 62 13.87 2.10 2.13
N ARG A 63 14.83 1.64 2.93
CA ARG A 63 15.09 2.23 4.26
C ARG A 63 15.58 3.68 4.16
N ILE A 64 16.28 4.02 3.07
CA ILE A 64 16.83 5.37 2.86
C ILE A 64 15.70 6.37 2.57
N LEU A 65 14.71 5.93 1.78
CA LEU A 65 13.57 6.75 1.38
C LEU A 65 12.39 6.61 2.34
N ASP A 66 12.50 5.66 3.28
CA ASP A 66 11.45 5.37 4.24
C ASP A 66 10.12 5.00 3.55
N ILE A 67 10.20 4.09 2.58
CA ILE A 67 9.06 3.60 1.80
C ILE A 67 9.00 2.09 1.91
N ALA A 68 7.82 1.55 2.22
CA ALA A 68 7.47 0.14 2.09
C ALA A 68 6.34 -0.01 1.06
N PHE A 69 6.41 -1.07 0.27
CA PHE A 69 5.44 -1.44 -0.76
C PHE A 69 5.09 -2.91 -0.57
N LEU A 70 3.81 -3.20 -0.44
CA LEU A 70 3.28 -4.54 -0.22
C LEU A 70 2.17 -4.85 -1.22
N VAL A 71 2.04 -6.10 -1.63
CA VAL A 71 0.84 -6.64 -2.26
C VAL A 71 0.38 -7.84 -1.45
N ILE A 72 -0.88 -7.80 -1.01
CA ILE A 72 -1.58 -8.93 -0.39
C ILE A 72 -2.64 -9.38 -1.39
N ASP A 73 -2.73 -10.67 -1.63
CA ASP A 73 -3.72 -11.28 -2.50
C ASP A 73 -4.49 -12.37 -1.75
N GLU A 74 -5.81 -12.29 -1.81
CA GLU A 74 -6.72 -13.21 -1.14
C GLU A 74 -7.77 -13.76 -2.12
N PRO A 75 -8.14 -15.06 -2.02
CA PRO A 75 -9.28 -15.58 -2.77
C PRO A 75 -10.56 -14.81 -2.43
N LYS A 76 -11.31 -14.37 -3.45
CA LYS A 76 -12.57 -13.63 -3.24
C LYS A 76 -13.54 -14.37 -2.33
N SER A 77 -13.65 -15.69 -2.49
CA SER A 77 -14.56 -16.52 -1.70
C SER A 77 -14.23 -16.49 -0.21
N GLU A 78 -12.94 -16.52 0.13
CA GLU A 78 -12.47 -16.46 1.52
C GLU A 78 -12.71 -15.07 2.11
N PHE A 79 -12.38 -14.02 1.33
CA PHE A 79 -12.63 -12.65 1.76
C PHE A 79 -14.12 -12.36 1.96
N ILE A 80 -15.01 -12.81 1.06
CA ILE A 80 -16.47 -12.66 1.21
C ILE A 80 -16.97 -13.37 2.48
N ALA A 81 -16.49 -14.58 2.75
CA ALA A 81 -16.85 -15.29 3.97
C ALA A 81 -16.37 -14.55 5.24
N ALA A 82 -15.16 -14.02 5.24
CA ALA A 82 -14.62 -13.23 6.34
C ALA A 82 -15.40 -11.91 6.57
N ILE A 83 -15.87 -11.26 5.50
CA ILE A 83 -16.74 -10.08 5.62
C ILE A 83 -18.06 -10.43 6.32
N GLU A 84 -18.72 -11.52 5.92
CA GLU A 84 -19.98 -11.92 6.55
C GLU A 84 -19.82 -12.15 8.06
N GLU A 85 -18.71 -12.75 8.49
CA GLU A 85 -18.39 -12.91 9.90
C GLU A 85 -18.06 -11.59 10.60
N SER A 86 -17.50 -10.61 9.87
CA SER A 86 -17.07 -9.32 10.42
C SER A 86 -18.18 -8.27 10.52
N LYS A 87 -19.34 -8.48 9.90
CA LYS A 87 -20.45 -7.51 9.88
C LYS A 87 -20.93 -7.09 11.27
N GLU A 88 -20.80 -7.94 12.26
CA GLU A 88 -21.17 -7.63 13.65
C GLU A 88 -20.19 -6.69 14.35
N TYR A 89 -18.93 -6.62 13.88
CA TYR A 89 -17.84 -5.95 14.58
C TYR A 89 -17.31 -4.71 13.85
N ILE A 90 -17.50 -4.63 12.53
CA ILE A 90 -17.00 -3.52 11.71
C ILE A 90 -18.19 -2.72 11.18
N PRO A 91 -18.45 -1.52 11.73
CA PRO A 91 -19.54 -0.67 11.26
C PRO A 91 -19.32 -0.23 9.82
N GLY A 92 -20.42 -0.16 9.05
CA GLY A 92 -20.41 0.44 7.71
C GLY A 92 -20.07 -0.52 6.57
N LEU A 93 -19.89 -1.83 6.83
CA LEU A 93 -19.79 -2.82 5.77
C LEU A 93 -21.11 -2.89 4.99
N GLY A 94 -21.02 -2.86 3.67
CA GLY A 94 -22.15 -2.81 2.73
C GLY A 94 -22.05 -3.89 1.65
N ASP A 95 -22.62 -3.61 0.49
CA ASP A 95 -22.69 -4.57 -0.62
C ASP A 95 -21.49 -4.50 -1.57
N SER A 96 -20.69 -3.45 -1.50
CA SER A 96 -19.50 -3.28 -2.34
C SER A 96 -18.30 -4.05 -1.80
N LEU A 97 -17.81 -5.01 -2.58
CA LEU A 97 -16.65 -5.83 -2.23
C LEU A 97 -15.41 -4.99 -1.95
N LEU A 98 -15.11 -4.03 -2.82
CA LEU A 98 -13.92 -3.19 -2.69
C LEU A 98 -14.02 -2.18 -1.55
N ASP A 99 -15.22 -1.63 -1.29
CA ASP A 99 -15.43 -0.74 -0.14
C ASP A 99 -15.26 -1.51 1.18
N ASN A 100 -15.78 -2.74 1.24
CA ASN A 100 -15.60 -3.59 2.40
C ASN A 100 -14.12 -3.96 2.61
N LEU A 101 -13.39 -4.27 1.54
CA LEU A 101 -11.96 -4.56 1.60
C LEU A 101 -11.18 -3.35 2.14
N ALA A 102 -11.50 -2.15 1.65
CA ALA A 102 -10.91 -0.91 2.14
C ALA A 102 -11.22 -0.67 3.62
N ALA A 103 -12.49 -0.81 4.01
CA ALA A 103 -12.92 -0.60 5.40
C ALA A 103 -12.24 -1.57 6.37
N VAL A 104 -12.22 -2.87 6.06
CA VAL A 104 -11.56 -3.91 6.88
C VAL A 104 -10.06 -3.64 6.99
N THR A 105 -9.40 -3.35 5.87
CA THR A 105 -7.95 -3.09 5.87
C THR A 105 -7.60 -1.88 6.72
N ILE A 106 -8.34 -0.77 6.56
CA ILE A 106 -8.08 0.46 7.32
C ILE A 106 -8.36 0.23 8.80
N HIS A 107 -9.49 -0.41 9.15
CA HIS A 107 -9.82 -0.74 10.53
C HIS A 107 -8.73 -1.60 11.20
N ASN A 108 -8.20 -2.60 10.50
CA ASN A 108 -7.17 -3.50 11.05
C ASN A 108 -5.78 -2.85 11.14
N MET A 109 -5.48 -1.87 10.30
CA MET A 109 -4.15 -1.25 10.24
C MET A 109 -4.01 -0.01 11.13
N PHE A 110 -5.10 0.70 11.39
CA PHE A 110 -5.07 1.96 12.11
C PHE A 110 -5.99 1.90 13.33
N ASP A 111 -5.57 2.48 14.43
CA ASP A 111 -6.49 2.83 15.50
C ASP A 111 -7.45 3.89 14.95
N ASP A 112 -8.77 3.70 15.14
CA ASP A 112 -9.84 4.58 14.62
C ASP A 112 -9.73 6.06 15.08
N LYS A 113 -8.79 6.35 15.95
CA LYS A 113 -8.50 7.68 16.47
C LYS A 113 -7.36 8.30 15.68
N ASP A 114 -7.59 9.47 15.15
CA ASP A 114 -6.58 10.35 14.54
C ASP A 114 -6.11 9.93 13.14
N ILE A 115 -7.00 9.36 12.31
CA ILE A 115 -6.75 9.16 10.88
C ILE A 115 -7.55 10.16 10.04
N GLU A 116 -6.90 10.67 9.00
CA GLU A 116 -7.56 11.40 7.91
C GLU A 116 -7.53 10.54 6.65
N THR A 117 -8.69 10.26 6.09
CA THR A 117 -8.80 9.60 4.79
C THR A 117 -8.98 10.66 3.70
N GLY A 118 -8.26 10.49 2.59
CA GLY A 118 -8.34 11.41 1.46
C GLY A 118 -8.19 10.71 0.12
N ASN A 119 -8.50 11.44 -0.95
CA ASN A 119 -8.33 10.98 -2.33
C ASN A 119 -9.04 9.65 -2.66
N TYR A 120 -10.16 9.35 -1.98
CA TYR A 120 -10.97 8.20 -2.35
C TYR A 120 -11.43 8.34 -3.81
N ARG A 121 -11.15 7.32 -4.61
CA ARG A 121 -11.49 7.30 -6.03
C ARG A 121 -11.82 5.88 -6.47
N GLN A 122 -13.01 5.71 -7.03
CA GLN A 122 -13.34 4.52 -7.83
C GLN A 122 -12.73 4.69 -9.21
N THR A 123 -12.04 3.66 -9.70
CA THR A 123 -11.28 3.70 -10.96
C THR A 123 -11.17 2.30 -11.57
N THR A 124 -10.40 2.18 -12.64
CA THR A 124 -9.99 0.90 -13.19
C THR A 124 -8.47 0.86 -13.36
N ILE A 125 -7.88 -0.31 -13.12
CA ILE A 125 -6.47 -0.57 -13.35
C ILE A 125 -6.37 -1.73 -14.33
N ASN A 126 -5.89 -1.45 -15.53
CA ASN A 126 -5.83 -2.43 -16.64
C ASN A 126 -7.14 -3.22 -16.86
N GLY A 127 -8.29 -2.51 -16.76
CA GLY A 127 -9.62 -3.08 -16.97
C GLY A 127 -10.25 -3.74 -15.75
N LEU A 128 -9.53 -3.86 -14.64
CA LEU A 128 -10.06 -4.37 -13.37
C LEU A 128 -10.67 -3.23 -12.55
N ASN A 129 -11.79 -3.47 -11.90
CA ASN A 129 -12.37 -2.52 -10.95
C ASN A 129 -11.38 -2.27 -9.81
N ALA A 130 -11.23 -1.02 -9.43
CA ALA A 130 -10.33 -0.64 -8.35
C ALA A 130 -10.86 0.55 -7.55
N ILE A 131 -10.41 0.61 -6.29
CA ILE A 131 -10.53 1.78 -5.43
C ILE A 131 -9.13 2.21 -5.02
N THR A 132 -8.85 3.50 -5.10
CA THR A 132 -7.63 4.09 -4.52
C THR A 132 -7.99 5.09 -3.45
N LEU A 133 -7.21 5.14 -2.39
CA LEU A 133 -7.34 6.12 -1.31
C LEU A 133 -6.03 6.32 -0.57
N ASN A 134 -5.95 7.43 0.16
CA ASN A 134 -4.83 7.72 1.04
C ASN A 134 -5.30 7.81 2.48
N VAL A 135 -4.44 7.41 3.40
CA VAL A 135 -4.63 7.60 4.85
C VAL A 135 -3.44 8.36 5.39
N PHE A 136 -3.74 9.35 6.20
CA PHE A 136 -2.77 10.10 6.96
C PHE A 136 -3.05 9.92 8.45
N GLN A 137 -2.02 9.60 9.24
CA GLN A 137 -2.11 9.48 10.69
C GLN A 137 -1.00 10.29 11.35
N GLU A 138 -1.37 11.28 12.16
CA GLU A 138 -0.42 11.94 13.04
C GLU A 138 -0.03 11.04 14.21
N ARG A 139 1.26 10.84 14.41
CA ARG A 139 1.79 10.09 15.55
C ARG A 139 2.35 11.05 16.59
N THR A 140 1.53 11.38 17.56
CA THR A 140 1.85 12.36 18.64
C THR A 140 3.09 12.00 19.45
N PHE A 141 3.38 10.72 19.66
CA PHE A 141 4.53 10.27 20.46
C PHE A 141 5.88 10.39 19.77
N LEU A 142 5.92 10.32 18.45
CA LEU A 142 7.17 10.31 17.67
C LEU A 142 7.42 11.63 16.93
N LYS A 143 6.51 12.61 17.01
CA LYS A 143 6.47 13.82 16.15
C LYS A 143 6.55 13.46 14.65
N ASP A 144 6.02 12.31 14.29
CA ASP A 144 6.04 11.74 12.97
C ASP A 144 4.63 11.55 12.46
N ALA A 145 4.49 11.60 11.13
CA ALA A 145 3.27 11.27 10.45
C ALA A 145 3.46 9.97 9.65
N LEU A 146 2.48 9.08 9.67
CA LEU A 146 2.40 7.96 8.75
C LEU A 146 1.51 8.35 7.59
N TYR A 147 2.03 8.18 6.40
CA TYR A 147 1.25 8.27 5.17
C TYR A 147 1.13 6.87 4.56
N ALA A 148 -0.10 6.47 4.25
CA ALA A 148 -0.36 5.25 3.53
C ALA A 148 -1.20 5.54 2.28
N SER A 149 -0.85 4.90 1.16
CA SER A 149 -1.62 4.91 -0.07
C SER A 149 -2.04 3.48 -0.39
N PHE A 150 -3.31 3.31 -0.75
CA PHE A 150 -3.90 2.02 -1.02
C PHE A 150 -4.46 1.97 -2.44
N ALA A 151 -4.33 0.80 -3.07
CA ALA A 151 -5.15 0.41 -4.20
C ALA A 151 -5.75 -0.97 -3.91
N PHE A 152 -7.07 -1.05 -3.90
CA PHE A 152 -7.84 -2.28 -3.77
C PHE A 152 -8.36 -2.64 -5.15
N ILE A 153 -8.04 -3.85 -5.63
CA ILE A 153 -8.30 -4.26 -7.00
C ILE A 153 -9.10 -5.56 -6.98
N GLU A 154 -10.17 -5.58 -7.76
CA GLU A 154 -10.98 -6.77 -7.95
C GLU A 154 -10.53 -7.53 -9.19
N GLY A 155 -9.78 -8.61 -9.01
CA GLY A 155 -9.44 -9.57 -10.05
C GLY A 155 -10.60 -10.55 -10.33
N LYS A 156 -10.35 -11.56 -11.13
CA LYS A 156 -11.36 -12.58 -11.49
C LYS A 156 -11.80 -13.39 -10.27
N ASP A 157 -10.87 -14.06 -9.62
CA ASP A 157 -11.12 -14.94 -8.48
C ASP A 157 -10.35 -14.50 -7.22
N THR A 158 -9.67 -13.37 -7.27
CA THR A 158 -8.78 -12.85 -6.24
C THR A 158 -9.07 -11.36 -6.00
N VAL A 159 -8.96 -10.91 -4.77
CA VAL A 159 -8.85 -9.49 -4.42
C VAL A 159 -7.40 -9.16 -4.09
N TYR A 160 -6.95 -8.00 -4.55
CA TYR A 160 -5.58 -7.54 -4.33
C TYR A 160 -5.57 -6.23 -3.55
N GLN A 161 -4.65 -6.16 -2.61
CA GLN A 161 -4.40 -4.96 -1.81
C GLN A 161 -2.98 -4.50 -2.08
N ILE A 162 -2.81 -3.39 -2.78
CA ILE A 162 -1.51 -2.72 -2.90
C ILE A 162 -1.44 -1.68 -1.78
N ILE A 163 -0.44 -1.80 -0.92
CA ILE A 163 -0.24 -0.95 0.24
C ILE A 163 1.12 -0.30 0.15
N ILE A 164 1.14 1.03 0.15
CA ILE A 164 2.37 1.83 0.16
C ILE A 164 2.38 2.63 1.45
N MET A 165 3.42 2.45 2.26
CA MET A 165 3.60 3.17 3.50
C MET A 165 4.88 4.00 3.48
N SER A 166 4.82 5.19 4.05
CA SER A 166 5.99 6.05 4.21
C SER A 166 5.88 6.88 5.48
N GLY A 167 7.02 7.07 6.15
CA GLY A 167 7.13 8.06 7.21
C GLY A 167 7.36 9.47 6.65
N GLY A 168 6.67 10.45 7.23
CA GLY A 168 6.92 11.85 6.99
C GLY A 168 6.68 12.36 5.56
N THR A 169 7.57 13.25 5.11
CA THR A 169 7.41 13.98 3.83
C THR A 169 7.96 13.26 2.61
N SER A 170 8.58 12.10 2.78
CA SER A 170 9.27 11.39 1.69
C SER A 170 8.33 11.00 0.55
N ILE A 171 7.11 10.60 0.85
CA ILE A 171 6.14 10.13 -0.12
C ILE A 171 5.83 11.17 -1.22
N LYS A 172 5.80 12.47 -0.87
CA LYS A 172 5.46 13.54 -1.84
C LYS A 172 6.37 13.56 -3.06
N ASN A 173 7.64 13.16 -2.90
CA ASN A 173 8.61 13.13 -3.98
C ASN A 173 8.47 11.90 -4.87
N PHE A 174 7.79 10.85 -4.40
CA PHE A 174 7.69 9.56 -5.08
C PHE A 174 6.26 9.17 -5.45
N ALA A 175 5.25 9.96 -5.06
CA ALA A 175 3.84 9.64 -5.29
C ALA A 175 3.55 9.32 -6.76
N ASP A 176 3.97 10.19 -7.69
CA ASP A 176 3.76 9.98 -9.13
C ASP A 176 4.46 8.71 -9.66
N LYS A 177 5.61 8.36 -9.07
CA LYS A 177 6.40 7.18 -9.47
C LYS A 177 5.76 5.90 -8.96
N LEU A 178 5.20 5.95 -7.76
CA LEU A 178 4.46 4.86 -7.16
C LEU A 178 3.10 4.67 -7.82
N GLU A 179 2.46 5.75 -8.27
CA GLU A 179 1.25 5.67 -9.10
C GLU A 179 1.51 4.91 -10.40
N VAL A 180 2.64 5.15 -11.08
CA VAL A 180 3.04 4.35 -12.27
C VAL A 180 3.14 2.87 -11.93
N THR A 181 3.66 2.53 -10.75
CA THR A 181 3.72 1.14 -10.26
C THR A 181 2.32 0.56 -10.09
N ILE A 182 1.42 1.25 -9.38
CA ILE A 182 0.03 0.82 -9.18
C ILE A 182 -0.67 0.60 -10.53
N GLN A 183 -0.57 1.57 -11.44
CA GLN A 183 -1.20 1.52 -12.76
C GLN A 183 -0.62 0.43 -13.67
N SER A 184 0.56 -0.09 -13.37
CA SER A 184 1.18 -1.19 -14.11
C SER A 184 0.68 -2.57 -13.70
N PHE A 185 -0.08 -2.68 -12.58
CA PHE A 185 -0.61 -3.96 -12.11
C PHE A 185 -1.49 -4.61 -13.18
N ARG A 186 -1.30 -5.90 -13.41
CA ARG A 186 -2.17 -6.71 -14.29
C ARG A 186 -2.30 -8.13 -13.73
N GLU A 187 -3.50 -8.64 -13.67
CA GLU A 187 -3.77 -10.07 -13.41
C GLU A 187 -3.36 -10.90 -14.63
N LEU A 188 -2.87 -12.14 -14.43
CA LEU A 188 -2.34 -13.01 -15.47
C LEU A 188 -3.29 -14.16 -15.81
#